data_1ae3824fe37983c0e95915a4a8d3ef81
#
_entry.id   1ae3824fe37983c0e95915a4a8d3ef81
#
_cell.length_a   1.000
_cell.length_b   1.000
_cell.length_c   1.000
_cell.angle_alpha   90.00
_cell.angle_beta   90.00
_cell.angle_gamma   90.00
#
_symmetry.space_group_name_H-M   'P 1'
#
loop_
_entity.id
_entity.type
_entity.pdbx_description
1 polymer ?
#
loop_
_entity_poly.entity_id
_entity_poly.type
_entity_poly.pdbx_seq_one_letter_code
_entity_poly.pdbx_strand_id
1 'polypeptide(L)'
;WSGSMSQCLLDTLKQTYNLVWFCKKANIPFRVYGFQSGYHSSYRFGSYLHEGFEHQEHQLAVGDDFRLLEFLSSRQNNRSLESSMKALYMQVFSMNNYNIKGCEKYGLGGTPLAEAIYCAKTIVAQMKAQEKVQKVNVVCLTDGEANPMNYTTRQSWDEDDDRLRSRNVCSSSHVFVLRDKATGYQKRLNGSPYLTT
;
A
#
# COMPACT_ATOMS: atom_id res chain seq x y z
N TRP A 1 -1.82 7.06 0.35
CA TRP A 1 -0.86 8.16 0.55
C TRP A 1 -0.31 8.58 -0.80
N SER A 2 -1.21 8.99 -1.68
CA SER A 2 -0.94 9.27 -3.11
C SER A 2 -1.03 10.76 -3.45
N GLY A 3 -0.41 11.14 -4.57
CA GLY A 3 -0.45 12.52 -5.07
C GLY A 3 -1.86 12.99 -5.42
N SER A 4 -2.72 12.13 -5.95
CA SER A 4 -4.12 12.42 -6.28
C SER A 4 -4.95 12.79 -5.05
N MET A 5 -4.63 12.21 -3.88
CA MET A 5 -5.31 12.52 -2.63
C MET A 5 -4.97 13.89 -2.03
N SER A 6 -4.04 14.65 -2.58
CA SER A 6 -3.55 15.90 -1.98
C SER A 6 -4.68 16.87 -1.56
N GLN A 7 -5.72 16.97 -2.37
CA GLN A 7 -6.86 17.88 -2.10
C GLN A 7 -7.80 17.39 -0.97
N CYS A 8 -7.93 16.08 -0.79
CA CYS A 8 -8.84 15.48 0.22
C CYS A 8 -8.09 14.90 1.42
N LEU A 9 -6.75 14.94 1.41
CA LEU A 9 -5.91 14.29 2.41
C LEU A 9 -6.17 14.76 3.83
N LEU A 10 -6.40 16.07 4.02
CA LEU A 10 -6.69 16.64 5.34
C LEU A 10 -8.02 16.13 5.90
N ASP A 11 -9.03 16.02 5.05
CA ASP A 11 -10.35 15.51 5.47
C ASP A 11 -10.31 14.00 5.70
N THR A 12 -9.57 13.27 4.89
CA THR A 12 -9.27 11.85 5.11
C THR A 12 -8.56 11.64 6.45
N LEU A 13 -7.61 12.50 6.80
CA LEU A 13 -6.93 12.44 8.09
C LEU A 13 -7.88 12.72 9.26
N LYS A 14 -8.78 13.70 9.13
CA LYS A 14 -9.80 13.98 10.16
C LYS A 14 -10.71 12.76 10.39
N GLN A 15 -11.17 12.12 9.30
CA GLN A 15 -11.97 10.90 9.41
C GLN A 15 -11.18 9.75 10.07
N THR A 16 -9.92 9.59 9.70
CA THR A 16 -9.01 8.63 10.34
C THR A 16 -8.91 8.88 11.84
N TYR A 17 -8.76 10.14 12.26
CA TYR A 17 -8.69 10.49 13.68
C TYR A 17 -10.01 10.23 14.42
N ASN A 18 -11.15 10.46 13.80
CA ASN A 18 -12.44 10.09 14.37
C ASN A 18 -12.53 8.56 14.61
N LEU A 19 -12.09 7.75 13.65
CA LEU A 19 -12.04 6.29 13.81
C LEU A 19 -11.05 5.87 14.91
N VAL A 20 -9.89 6.48 14.99
CA VAL A 20 -8.88 6.24 16.03
C VAL A 20 -9.46 6.55 17.42
N TRP A 21 -10.10 7.70 17.58
CA TRP A 21 -10.74 8.09 18.85
C TRP A 21 -11.90 7.16 19.20
N PHE A 22 -12.71 6.75 18.23
CA PHE A 22 -13.77 5.77 18.46
C PHE A 22 -13.19 4.44 18.97
N CYS A 23 -12.22 3.87 18.24
CA CYS A 23 -11.57 2.64 18.63
C CYS A 23 -10.95 2.72 20.03
N LYS A 24 -10.28 3.85 20.35
CA LYS A 24 -9.69 4.09 21.65
C LYS A 24 -10.73 4.12 22.76
N LYS A 25 -11.85 4.85 22.57
CA LYS A 25 -12.94 4.93 23.55
C LYS A 25 -13.64 3.57 23.75
N ALA A 26 -13.78 2.80 22.68
CA ALA A 26 -14.40 1.49 22.71
C ALA A 26 -13.42 0.36 23.12
N ASN A 27 -12.16 0.69 23.41
CA ASN A 27 -11.08 -0.25 23.71
C ASN A 27 -10.90 -1.32 22.61
N ILE A 28 -11.04 -0.89 21.33
CA ILE A 28 -10.85 -1.75 20.16
C ILE A 28 -9.40 -1.57 19.67
N PRO A 29 -8.61 -2.65 19.55
CA PRO A 29 -7.29 -2.58 18.95
C PRO A 29 -7.34 -2.08 17.51
N PHE A 30 -6.41 -1.19 17.14
CA PHE A 30 -6.32 -0.62 15.80
C PHE A 30 -4.89 -0.40 15.37
N ARG A 31 -4.68 -0.35 14.05
CA ARG A 31 -3.45 0.10 13.40
C ARG A 31 -3.81 0.91 12.17
N VAL A 32 -3.08 1.98 11.92
CA VAL A 32 -3.27 2.88 10.77
C VAL A 32 -2.00 2.88 9.95
N TYR A 33 -2.14 2.56 8.67
CA TYR A 33 -1.05 2.52 7.71
C TYR A 33 -1.29 3.50 6.57
N GLY A 34 -0.22 4.11 6.08
CA GLY A 34 -0.19 4.72 4.76
C GLY A 34 0.60 3.82 3.82
N PHE A 35 0.09 3.60 2.62
CA PHE A 35 0.81 2.88 1.57
C PHE A 35 1.15 3.84 0.43
N GLN A 36 2.32 3.64 -0.15
CA GLN A 36 2.82 4.44 -1.27
C GLN A 36 3.86 3.66 -2.06
N SER A 37 4.06 4.05 -3.30
CA SER A 37 5.24 3.71 -4.09
C SER A 37 6.02 4.99 -4.45
N GLY A 38 7.35 4.89 -4.56
CA GLY A 38 8.18 6.03 -4.93
C GLY A 38 7.98 6.45 -6.41
N TYR A 39 8.35 7.68 -6.72
CA TYR A 39 8.38 8.18 -8.10
C TYR A 39 9.54 7.61 -8.93
N HIS A 40 10.48 6.91 -8.31
CA HIS A 40 11.73 6.47 -8.93
C HIS A 40 11.69 5.06 -9.52
N SER A 41 10.52 4.41 -9.58
CA SER A 41 10.45 3.19 -10.37
C SER A 41 10.73 3.54 -11.83
N SER A 42 11.89 3.12 -12.30
CA SER A 42 12.30 3.33 -13.68
C SER A 42 11.34 2.56 -14.60
N TYR A 43 10.35 3.25 -15.10
CA TYR A 43 9.34 2.76 -16.05
C TYR A 43 9.93 2.08 -17.31
N ARG A 44 11.25 2.12 -17.49
CA ARG A 44 11.89 1.67 -18.71
C ARG A 44 12.29 0.20 -18.76
N PHE A 45 12.56 -0.48 -17.62
CA PHE A 45 13.21 -1.81 -17.65
C PHE A 45 12.74 -2.80 -16.57
N GLY A 46 11.54 -2.63 -16.02
CA GLY A 46 11.06 -3.43 -14.89
C GLY A 46 11.67 -2.94 -13.58
N SER A 47 10.84 -2.75 -12.58
CA SER A 47 11.30 -2.37 -11.24
C SER A 47 11.96 -3.55 -10.56
N TYR A 48 12.94 -3.28 -9.71
CA TYR A 48 13.49 -4.29 -8.82
C TYR A 48 12.41 -4.81 -7.88
N LEU A 49 12.57 -6.03 -7.42
CA LEU A 49 11.65 -6.65 -6.47
C LEU A 49 12.07 -6.29 -5.04
N HIS A 50 11.09 -6.14 -4.17
CA HIS A 50 11.33 -5.82 -2.77
C HIS A 50 12.00 -7.01 -2.05
N GLU A 51 13.17 -6.80 -1.44
CA GLU A 51 13.98 -7.84 -0.80
C GLU A 51 13.28 -8.54 0.39
N GLY A 52 12.31 -7.87 1.02
CA GLY A 52 11.56 -8.43 2.15
C GLY A 52 10.49 -9.46 1.79
N PHE A 53 10.35 -9.81 0.50
CA PHE A 53 9.37 -10.78 0.02
C PHE A 53 10.04 -11.86 -0.81
N GLU A 54 9.57 -13.10 -0.64
CA GLU A 54 9.90 -14.19 -1.56
C GLU A 54 9.06 -14.05 -2.83
N HIS A 55 9.74 -14.00 -3.97
CA HIS A 55 9.10 -13.87 -5.28
C HIS A 55 9.31 -15.13 -6.11
N GLN A 56 8.26 -15.58 -6.76
CA GLN A 56 8.31 -16.64 -7.77
C GLN A 56 7.77 -16.08 -9.08
N GLU A 57 8.23 -16.65 -10.19
CA GLU A 57 7.80 -16.22 -11.52
C GLU A 57 6.27 -16.32 -11.69
N HIS A 58 5.68 -15.36 -12.39
CA HIS A 58 4.24 -15.24 -12.63
C HIS A 58 3.36 -15.05 -11.37
N GLN A 59 3.94 -14.55 -10.29
CA GLN A 59 3.18 -14.15 -9.10
C GLN A 59 3.06 -12.63 -9.00
N LEU A 60 2.20 -12.18 -8.08
CA LEU A 60 2.12 -10.76 -7.73
C LEU A 60 3.51 -10.26 -7.31
N ALA A 61 3.97 -9.20 -7.94
CA ALA A 61 5.24 -8.56 -7.62
C ALA A 61 5.02 -7.40 -6.64
N VAL A 62 5.85 -7.34 -5.62
CA VAL A 62 6.00 -6.15 -4.77
C VAL A 62 7.29 -5.46 -5.19
N GLY A 63 7.18 -4.22 -5.70
CA GLY A 63 8.33 -3.43 -6.13
C GLY A 63 9.18 -2.94 -4.94
N ASP A 64 10.45 -2.69 -5.18
CA ASP A 64 11.41 -2.19 -4.19
C ASP A 64 11.07 -0.79 -3.65
N ASP A 65 10.28 -0.03 -4.42
CA ASP A 65 9.78 1.28 -4.06
C ASP A 65 8.49 1.25 -3.23
N PHE A 66 7.88 0.07 -3.04
CA PHE A 66 6.70 -0.09 -2.20
C PHE A 66 7.03 0.19 -0.73
N ARG A 67 6.19 0.98 -0.10
CA ARG A 67 6.30 1.31 1.33
C ARG A 67 4.95 1.22 2.00
N LEU A 68 4.95 0.55 3.14
CA LEU A 68 3.82 0.50 4.06
C LEU A 68 4.27 1.11 5.39
N LEU A 69 3.73 2.28 5.70
CA LEU A 69 4.14 3.10 6.83
C LEU A 69 3.11 2.97 7.95
N GLU A 70 3.49 2.41 9.09
CA GLU A 70 2.63 2.42 10.28
C GLU A 70 2.65 3.82 10.90
N PHE A 71 1.53 4.51 10.85
CA PHE A 71 1.39 5.85 11.38
C PHE A 71 0.92 5.86 12.83
N LEU A 72 -0.14 5.10 13.12
CA LEU A 72 -0.79 5.09 14.43
C LEU A 72 -1.14 3.65 14.84
N SER A 73 -1.05 3.37 16.16
CA SER A 73 -1.37 2.05 16.69
C SER A 73 -1.92 2.18 18.11
N SER A 74 -2.88 1.32 18.46
CA SER A 74 -3.38 1.16 19.83
C SER A 74 -2.31 0.70 20.83
N ARG A 75 -1.17 0.21 20.32
CA ARG A 75 -0.02 -0.20 21.15
C ARG A 75 0.83 0.98 21.66
N GLN A 76 0.65 2.14 21.05
CA GLN A 76 1.29 3.36 21.55
C GLN A 76 0.63 3.83 22.85
N ASN A 77 1.44 4.31 23.78
CA ASN A 77 0.90 5.02 24.94
C ASN A 77 0.25 6.35 24.50
N ASN A 78 -0.58 6.93 25.36
CA ASN A 78 -1.37 8.13 25.04
C ASN A 78 -0.50 9.28 24.52
N ARG A 79 0.63 9.53 25.18
CA ARG A 79 1.54 10.64 24.83
C ARG A 79 2.18 10.40 23.45
N SER A 80 2.61 9.17 23.18
CA SER A 80 3.20 8.82 21.89
C SER A 80 2.16 8.90 20.77
N LEU A 81 0.94 8.40 21.01
CA LEU A 81 -0.15 8.47 20.03
C LEU A 81 -0.49 9.91 19.66
N GLU A 82 -0.66 10.79 20.67
CA GLU A 82 -0.92 12.21 20.42
C GLU A 82 0.22 12.89 19.66
N SER A 83 1.47 12.57 19.99
CA SER A 83 2.63 13.09 19.27
C SER A 83 2.65 12.63 17.81
N SER A 84 2.35 11.36 17.57
CA SER A 84 2.26 10.80 16.20
C SER A 84 1.11 11.45 15.41
N MET A 85 -0.06 11.68 16.04
CA MET A 85 -1.18 12.37 15.39
C MET A 85 -0.81 13.82 15.03
N LYS A 86 -0.15 14.54 15.92
CA LYS A 86 0.32 15.91 15.65
C LYS A 86 1.34 15.94 14.53
N ALA A 87 2.31 15.03 14.53
CA ALA A 87 3.32 14.93 13.49
C ALA A 87 2.70 14.63 12.13
N LEU A 88 1.75 13.69 12.07
CA LEU A 88 1.04 13.33 10.84
C LEU A 88 0.17 14.50 10.33
N TYR A 89 -0.49 15.23 11.24
CA TYR A 89 -1.23 16.43 10.87
C TYR A 89 -0.31 17.50 10.26
N MET A 90 0.83 17.76 10.89
CA MET A 90 1.82 18.74 10.39
C MET A 90 2.39 18.31 9.03
N GLN A 91 2.62 17.03 8.83
CA GLN A 91 3.07 16.50 7.54
C GLN A 91 2.01 16.75 6.45
N VAL A 92 0.75 16.44 6.69
CA VAL A 92 -0.36 16.70 5.74
C VAL A 92 -0.54 18.20 5.51
N PHE A 93 -0.43 19.01 6.54
CA PHE A 93 -0.54 20.46 6.43
C PHE A 93 0.58 21.06 5.58
N SER A 94 1.81 20.55 5.71
CA SER A 94 2.96 20.99 4.91
C SER A 94 2.81 20.70 3.43
N MET A 95 2.11 19.62 3.06
CA MET A 95 1.87 19.25 1.65
C MET A 95 0.98 20.26 0.91
N ASN A 96 0.11 20.95 1.64
CA ASN A 96 -0.78 21.97 1.11
C ASN A 96 -0.23 23.41 1.34
N ASN A 97 0.97 23.54 1.89
CA ASN A 97 1.53 24.84 2.29
C ASN A 97 3.00 24.94 1.90
N TYR A 98 3.29 25.58 0.77
CA TYR A 98 4.64 25.69 0.21
C TYR A 98 5.66 26.35 1.14
N ASN A 99 5.21 27.11 2.16
CA ASN A 99 6.06 27.76 3.13
C ASN A 99 6.50 26.86 4.30
N ILE A 100 5.95 25.63 4.39
CA ILE A 100 6.25 24.68 5.45
C ILE A 100 6.90 23.45 4.84
N LYS A 101 8.14 23.20 5.20
CA LYS A 101 8.87 22.02 4.74
C LYS A 101 8.44 20.79 5.54
N GLY A 102 7.79 19.84 4.89
CA GLY A 102 7.50 18.50 5.44
C GLY A 102 8.70 17.58 5.37
N CYS A 103 8.55 16.39 5.93
CA CYS A 103 9.55 15.33 5.82
C CYS A 103 9.40 14.62 4.47
N GLU A 104 10.44 14.66 3.62
CA GLU A 104 10.45 14.07 2.28
C GLU A 104 10.17 12.56 2.29
N LYS A 105 10.62 11.84 3.31
CA LYS A 105 10.37 10.41 3.51
C LYS A 105 8.87 10.07 3.54
N TYR A 106 8.04 10.99 3.99
CA TYR A 106 6.59 10.85 4.09
C TYR A 106 5.86 11.66 3.01
N GLY A 107 6.55 12.02 1.94
CA GLY A 107 5.95 12.65 0.77
C GLY A 107 4.91 11.75 0.11
N LEU A 108 4.03 12.33 -0.69
CA LEU A 108 3.05 11.58 -1.47
C LEU A 108 3.75 10.84 -2.61
N GLY A 109 3.24 9.66 -2.94
CA GLY A 109 3.76 8.83 -4.01
C GLY A 109 2.66 8.27 -4.90
N GLY A 110 2.91 7.13 -5.53
CA GLY A 110 1.91 6.37 -6.26
C GLY A 110 0.94 5.62 -5.34
N THR A 111 -0.05 4.94 -5.93
CA THR A 111 -1.13 4.24 -5.21
C THR A 111 -1.03 2.72 -5.42
N PRO A 112 -0.06 2.02 -4.79
CA PRO A 112 0.13 0.56 -4.94
C PRO A 112 -0.91 -0.20 -4.09
N LEU A 113 -2.18 -0.13 -4.48
CA LEU A 113 -3.29 -0.70 -3.71
C LEU A 113 -3.24 -2.23 -3.67
N ALA A 114 -2.87 -2.88 -4.78
CA ALA A 114 -2.79 -4.34 -4.85
C ALA A 114 -1.73 -4.89 -3.88
N GLU A 115 -0.56 -4.27 -3.84
CA GLU A 115 0.53 -4.60 -2.93
C GLU A 115 0.13 -4.35 -1.46
N ALA A 116 -0.57 -3.24 -1.20
CA ALA A 116 -1.08 -2.93 0.13
C ALA A 116 -2.10 -3.97 0.62
N ILE A 117 -3.02 -4.41 -0.23
CA ILE A 117 -4.00 -5.47 0.09
C ILE A 117 -3.27 -6.80 0.34
N TYR A 118 -2.28 -7.13 -0.48
CA TYR A 118 -1.46 -8.33 -0.28
C TYR A 118 -0.76 -8.32 1.09
N CYS A 119 -0.14 -7.21 1.46
CA CYS A 119 0.51 -7.04 2.75
C CYS A 119 -0.49 -7.05 3.92
N ALA A 120 -1.70 -6.54 3.72
CA ALA A 120 -2.74 -6.52 4.75
C ALA A 120 -3.08 -7.94 5.25
N LYS A 121 -2.97 -8.98 4.42
CA LYS A 121 -3.15 -10.38 4.83
C LYS A 121 -2.23 -10.75 5.99
N THR A 122 -0.96 -10.42 5.89
CA THR A 122 0.05 -10.69 6.93
C THR A 122 -0.21 -9.85 8.18
N ILE A 123 -0.55 -8.56 8.01
CA ILE A 123 -0.85 -7.66 9.12
C ILE A 123 -2.08 -8.15 9.89
N VAL A 124 -3.14 -8.58 9.20
CA VAL A 124 -4.35 -9.12 9.82
C VAL A 124 -4.03 -10.38 10.63
N ALA A 125 -3.22 -11.30 10.08
CA ALA A 125 -2.79 -12.50 10.81
C ALA A 125 -1.98 -12.15 12.06
N GLN A 126 -1.03 -11.23 11.96
CA GLN A 126 -0.25 -10.72 13.10
C GLN A 126 -1.14 -10.05 14.15
N MET A 127 -2.09 -9.21 13.72
CA MET A 127 -3.00 -8.51 14.62
C MET A 127 -3.89 -9.50 15.38
N LYS A 128 -4.43 -10.52 14.70
CA LYS A 128 -5.21 -11.60 15.37
C LYS A 128 -4.38 -12.31 16.43
N ALA A 129 -3.14 -12.65 16.11
CA ALA A 129 -2.27 -13.38 17.03
C ALA A 129 -1.84 -12.52 18.24
N GLN A 130 -1.49 -11.27 18.02
CA GLN A 130 -0.93 -10.38 19.03
C GLN A 130 -2.00 -9.75 19.94
N GLU A 131 -3.12 -9.33 19.35
CA GLU A 131 -4.21 -8.66 20.08
C GLU A 131 -5.33 -9.63 20.51
N LYS A 132 -5.22 -10.92 20.16
CA LYS A 132 -6.20 -11.98 20.47
C LYS A 132 -7.63 -11.64 20.02
N VAL A 133 -7.77 -10.93 18.92
CA VAL A 133 -9.07 -10.54 18.35
C VAL A 133 -9.56 -11.62 17.37
N GLN A 134 -10.86 -11.91 17.41
CA GLN A 134 -11.49 -12.90 16.52
C GLN A 134 -11.71 -12.32 15.12
N LYS A 135 -12.10 -11.06 15.03
CA LYS A 135 -12.44 -10.38 13.77
C LYS A 135 -11.63 -9.11 13.60
N VAL A 136 -11.05 -8.94 12.42
CA VAL A 136 -10.37 -7.70 12.00
C VAL A 136 -11.10 -7.14 10.80
N ASN A 137 -11.48 -5.88 10.85
CA ASN A 137 -12.02 -5.14 9.72
C ASN A 137 -10.89 -4.31 9.13
N VAL A 138 -10.68 -4.43 7.82
CA VAL A 138 -9.75 -3.58 7.08
C VAL A 138 -10.56 -2.51 6.35
N VAL A 139 -10.26 -1.26 6.62
CA VAL A 139 -10.88 -0.10 5.95
C VAL A 139 -9.83 0.57 5.09
N CYS A 140 -10.04 0.61 3.79
CA CYS A 140 -9.16 1.27 2.84
C CYS A 140 -9.79 2.62 2.45
N LEU A 141 -9.06 3.72 2.73
CA LEU A 141 -9.44 5.07 2.34
C LEU A 141 -8.61 5.46 1.11
N THR A 142 -9.27 5.59 -0.02
CA THR A 142 -8.63 5.92 -1.31
C THR A 142 -9.57 6.81 -2.13
N ASP A 143 -9.00 7.55 -3.06
CA ASP A 143 -9.74 8.33 -4.07
C ASP A 143 -10.18 7.48 -5.28
N GLY A 144 -9.94 6.17 -5.22
CA GLY A 144 -10.45 5.20 -6.19
C GLY A 144 -9.49 4.81 -7.30
N GLU A 145 -8.45 5.57 -7.58
CA GLU A 145 -7.48 5.23 -8.59
C GLU A 145 -6.29 4.46 -7.98
N ALA A 146 -5.97 3.31 -8.57
CA ALA A 146 -4.86 2.47 -8.14
C ALA A 146 -3.81 2.35 -9.26
N ASN A 147 -2.55 2.20 -8.89
CA ASN A 147 -1.51 1.83 -9.84
C ASN A 147 -1.82 0.47 -10.48
N PRO A 148 -1.38 0.22 -11.72
CA PRO A 148 -1.47 -1.10 -12.33
C PRO A 148 -0.81 -2.15 -11.42
N MET A 149 -1.45 -3.32 -11.31
CA MET A 149 -0.89 -4.45 -10.61
C MET A 149 0.37 -4.95 -11.32
N ASN A 150 1.37 -5.37 -10.56
CA ASN A 150 2.63 -5.90 -11.09
C ASN A 150 2.71 -7.41 -10.93
N TYR A 151 3.41 -8.06 -11.85
CA TYR A 151 3.75 -9.48 -11.77
C TYR A 151 5.24 -9.71 -11.96
N THR A 152 5.74 -10.83 -11.47
CA THR A 152 7.13 -11.24 -11.62
C THR A 152 7.38 -11.97 -12.93
N THR A 153 8.46 -11.67 -13.61
CA THR A 153 8.89 -12.33 -14.83
C THR A 153 10.41 -12.33 -14.94
N ARG A 154 10.97 -13.34 -15.63
CA ARG A 154 12.37 -13.36 -16.07
C ARG A 154 12.57 -12.72 -17.44
N GLN A 155 11.48 -12.38 -18.12
CA GLN A 155 11.56 -11.78 -19.44
C GLN A 155 12.28 -10.44 -19.38
N SER A 156 13.50 -10.40 -19.89
CA SER A 156 14.36 -9.21 -20.00
C SER A 156 14.60 -8.88 -21.48
N TRP A 157 15.07 -7.64 -21.74
CA TRP A 157 15.60 -7.24 -23.04
C TRP A 157 17.07 -7.70 -23.22
N ASP A 158 17.73 -8.03 -22.10
CA ASP A 158 19.08 -8.57 -22.05
C ASP A 158 18.95 -10.08 -21.88
N GLU A 159 19.37 -10.84 -22.90
CA GLU A 159 19.27 -12.30 -22.93
C GLU A 159 20.11 -12.98 -21.83
N ASP A 160 21.15 -12.29 -21.34
CA ASP A 160 22.03 -12.77 -20.27
C ASP A 160 21.50 -12.49 -18.85
N ASP A 161 20.41 -11.72 -18.71
CA ASP A 161 19.84 -11.35 -17.41
C ASP A 161 18.67 -12.23 -17.00
N ASP A 162 18.94 -13.27 -16.25
CA ASP A 162 17.96 -14.26 -15.74
C ASP A 162 17.32 -13.84 -14.40
N ARG A 163 17.50 -12.61 -13.94
CA ARG A 163 16.92 -12.11 -12.70
C ARG A 163 15.41 -11.90 -12.81
N LEU A 164 14.69 -12.25 -11.74
CA LEU A 164 13.28 -11.89 -11.62
C LEU A 164 13.12 -10.37 -11.54
N ARG A 165 12.18 -9.86 -12.30
CA ARG A 165 11.83 -8.43 -12.35
C ARG A 165 10.32 -8.24 -12.19
N SER A 166 9.92 -7.04 -11.78
CA SER A 166 8.53 -6.61 -11.73
C SER A 166 8.09 -6.04 -13.07
N ARG A 167 6.94 -6.46 -13.58
CA ARG A 167 6.29 -5.89 -14.77
C ARG A 167 4.83 -5.58 -14.50
N ASN A 168 4.34 -4.50 -15.10
CA ASN A 168 2.93 -4.14 -15.02
C ASN A 168 2.06 -5.16 -15.76
N VAL A 169 0.94 -5.51 -15.16
CA VAL A 169 -0.16 -6.23 -15.81
C VAL A 169 -0.84 -5.25 -16.78
N CYS A 170 -0.13 -4.89 -17.82
CA CYS A 170 -0.59 -3.97 -18.82
C CYS A 170 -0.28 -4.55 -20.18
N SER A 171 -1.27 -5.20 -20.82
CA SER A 171 -1.06 -5.57 -22.19
C SER A 171 -2.35 -5.88 -22.93
N SER A 172 -2.48 -5.25 -24.09
CA SER A 172 -3.42 -5.65 -25.12
C SER A 172 -3.10 -7.03 -25.74
N SER A 173 -1.90 -7.57 -25.50
CA SER A 173 -1.40 -8.80 -26.14
C SER A 173 -1.39 -10.03 -25.23
N HIS A 174 -1.62 -9.89 -23.93
CA HIS A 174 -1.59 -11.00 -22.98
C HIS A 174 -2.90 -11.10 -22.19
N VAL A 175 -3.32 -12.34 -21.95
CA VAL A 175 -4.45 -12.63 -21.08
C VAL A 175 -3.91 -13.00 -19.70
N PHE A 176 -4.27 -12.21 -18.70
CA PHE A 176 -3.92 -12.47 -17.33
C PHE A 176 -5.06 -13.17 -16.59
N VAL A 177 -4.73 -14.17 -15.80
CA VAL A 177 -5.67 -14.87 -14.92
C VAL A 177 -5.16 -14.79 -13.50
N LEU A 178 -5.89 -14.08 -12.64
CA LEU A 178 -5.64 -14.10 -11.22
C LEU A 178 -6.12 -15.42 -10.65
N ARG A 179 -5.26 -16.14 -9.93
CA ARG A 179 -5.58 -17.41 -9.29
C ARG A 179 -5.19 -17.38 -7.81
N ASP A 180 -6.14 -17.67 -6.95
CA ASP A 180 -5.85 -17.98 -5.55
C ASP A 180 -5.50 -19.47 -5.42
N LYS A 181 -4.26 -19.77 -5.08
CA LYS A 181 -3.78 -21.14 -4.92
C LYS A 181 -4.46 -21.90 -3.76
N ALA A 182 -4.89 -21.18 -2.72
CA ALA A 182 -5.50 -21.80 -1.55
C ALA A 182 -6.94 -22.23 -1.80
N THR A 183 -7.73 -21.42 -2.50
CA THR A 183 -9.15 -21.67 -2.76
C THR A 183 -9.43 -22.24 -4.15
N GLY A 184 -8.47 -22.17 -5.07
CA GLY A 184 -8.64 -22.51 -6.47
C GLY A 184 -9.45 -21.47 -7.26
N TYR A 185 -9.88 -20.39 -6.64
CA TYR A 185 -10.62 -19.33 -7.32
C TYR A 185 -9.80 -18.72 -8.45
N GLN A 186 -10.43 -18.46 -9.58
CA GLN A 186 -9.80 -17.86 -10.74
C GLN A 186 -10.66 -16.73 -11.31
N LYS A 187 -10.02 -15.64 -11.69
CA LYS A 187 -10.66 -14.52 -12.39
C LYS A 187 -9.78 -14.06 -13.54
N ARG A 188 -10.34 -14.03 -14.74
CA ARG A 188 -9.70 -13.42 -15.90
C ARG A 188 -9.72 -11.90 -15.74
N LEU A 189 -8.57 -11.27 -15.91
CA LEU A 189 -8.44 -9.81 -15.91
C LEU A 189 -8.67 -9.33 -17.35
N ASN A 190 -9.78 -8.64 -17.56
CA ASN A 190 -10.15 -8.15 -18.90
C ASN A 190 -9.50 -6.77 -19.12
N GLY A 191 -8.34 -6.77 -19.77
CA GLY A 191 -7.80 -5.60 -20.49
C GLY A 191 -7.56 -4.29 -19.72
N SER A 192 -8.13 -4.09 -18.54
CA SER A 192 -7.84 -2.93 -17.71
C SER A 192 -6.69 -3.26 -16.77
N PRO A 193 -5.57 -2.53 -16.83
CA PRO A 193 -4.46 -2.72 -15.90
C PRO A 193 -4.80 -2.22 -14.49
N TYR A 194 -5.92 -1.55 -14.33
CA TYR A 194 -6.35 -0.94 -13.07
C TYR A 194 -7.35 -1.84 -12.36
N LEU A 195 -7.22 -1.95 -11.04
CA LEU A 195 -8.30 -2.45 -10.21
C LEU A 195 -9.43 -1.43 -10.29
N THR A 196 -10.38 -1.65 -11.17
CA THR A 196 -11.65 -0.95 -11.10
C THR A 196 -12.40 -1.51 -9.89
N THR A 197 -12.61 -0.66 -8.91
CA THR A 197 -13.48 -0.90 -7.75
C THR A 197 -14.93 -1.19 -8.18
#